data_1613096ec4b47e127675028d4c03a8ed
#
_entry.id   1613096ec4b47e127675028d4c03a8ed
#
_cell.length_a   1.000
_cell.length_b   1.000
_cell.length_c   1.000
_cell.angle_alpha   90.00
_cell.angle_beta   90.00
_cell.angle_gamma   90.00
#
_symmetry.space_group_name_H-M   'P 1'
#
loop_
_entity.id
_entity.type
_entity.pdbx_description
1 polymer ?
#
loop_
_entity_poly.entity_id
_entity_poly.type
_entity_poly.pdbx_seq_one_letter_code
_entity_poly.pdbx_strand_id
1 'polypeptide(L)'
;MSSFNKVILMGNLTRDPEIRYTQKGTAVAEIGLAVNRVYSTDGGEKREEVTFVDVTLWGRVAEIAGEYLKKGRPAFIDGRLQLDAWDDKQSGQKRTKLKVVGESLQLIGGKPEPQREEPRRPAPPPRRSEPEPDDEVPF
;
A
#
# COMPACT_ATOMS: atom_id res chain seq x y z
N MET A 1 -31.95 8.22 8.54
CA MET A 1 -30.63 8.77 8.91
C MET A 1 -29.63 8.48 7.81
N SER A 2 -28.89 9.49 7.43
CA SER A 2 -27.91 9.33 6.38
C SER A 2 -26.52 9.27 6.99
N SER A 3 -25.70 8.38 6.47
CA SER A 3 -24.34 8.19 6.98
C SER A 3 -23.38 7.94 5.83
N PHE A 4 -22.17 8.37 6.02
CA PHE A 4 -21.12 8.15 5.03
C PHE A 4 -19.81 7.95 5.75
N ASN A 5 -19.06 6.92 5.35
CA ASN A 5 -17.82 6.57 6.02
C ASN A 5 -16.86 6.03 4.98
N LYS A 6 -15.85 6.81 4.66
CA LYS A 6 -14.89 6.41 3.64
C LYS A 6 -13.51 6.95 3.97
N VAL A 7 -12.52 6.11 3.77
CA VAL A 7 -11.13 6.46 4.00
C VAL A 7 -10.33 6.06 2.78
N ILE A 8 -9.48 6.96 2.32
CA ILE A 8 -8.58 6.70 1.20
C ILE A 8 -7.17 7.01 1.68
N LEU A 9 -6.28 6.03 1.59
CA LEU A 9 -4.93 6.18 2.08
C LEU A 9 -3.93 5.69 1.05
N MET A 10 -2.80 6.38 0.97
CA MET A 10 -1.66 5.90 0.21
C MET A 10 -0.42 6.13 1.05
N GLY A 11 0.34 5.09 1.24
CA GLY A 11 1.54 5.16 2.05
C GLY A 11 2.36 3.92 1.87
N ASN A 12 3.41 3.82 2.69
CA ASN A 12 4.31 2.67 2.62
C ASN A 12 4.07 1.76 3.81
N LEU A 13 4.21 0.47 3.58
CA LEU A 13 4.05 -0.49 4.65
C LEU A 13 5.19 -0.36 5.66
N THR A 14 4.85 -0.38 6.94
CA THR A 14 5.83 -0.29 8.00
C THR A 14 6.39 -1.65 8.41
N ARG A 15 5.71 -2.71 7.99
CA ARG A 15 6.14 -4.07 8.29
C ARG A 15 5.51 -4.99 7.24
N ASP A 16 6.00 -6.22 7.19
CA ASP A 16 5.40 -7.21 6.31
C ASP A 16 3.98 -7.50 6.77
N PRO A 17 3.06 -7.77 5.84
CA PRO A 17 1.69 -8.10 6.22
C PRO A 17 1.63 -9.36 7.07
N GLU A 18 0.78 -9.33 8.08
CA GLU A 18 0.50 -10.51 8.88
C GLU A 18 -0.78 -11.14 8.37
N ILE A 19 -0.68 -12.38 7.92
CA ILE A 19 -1.82 -13.08 7.35
C ILE A 19 -2.25 -14.18 8.30
N ARG A 20 -3.53 -14.27 8.54
CA ARG A 20 -4.09 -15.36 9.31
C ARG A 20 -5.45 -15.72 8.70
N TYR A 21 -5.97 -16.84 9.13
CA TYR A 21 -7.23 -17.33 8.60
C TYR A 21 -8.22 -17.54 9.73
N THR A 22 -9.46 -17.16 9.48
CA THR A 22 -10.51 -17.38 10.46
C THR A 22 -10.89 -18.85 10.44
N GLN A 23 -11.75 -19.23 11.38
CA GLN A 23 -12.23 -20.60 11.45
C GLN A 23 -12.96 -20.99 10.17
N LYS A 24 -13.56 -20.03 9.50
CA LYS A 24 -14.27 -20.30 8.27
C LYS A 24 -13.36 -20.34 7.06
N GLY A 25 -12.08 -20.09 7.26
CA GLY A 25 -11.13 -20.12 6.17
C GLY A 25 -10.96 -18.80 5.44
N THR A 26 -11.49 -17.72 5.98
CA THR A 26 -11.35 -16.40 5.36
C THR A 26 -10.01 -15.79 5.74
N ALA A 27 -9.29 -15.30 4.76
CA ALA A 27 -8.01 -14.66 5.00
C ALA A 27 -8.21 -13.29 5.63
N VAL A 28 -7.36 -12.96 6.59
CA VAL A 28 -7.35 -11.65 7.23
C VAL A 28 -5.90 -11.19 7.26
N ALA A 29 -5.64 -10.02 6.73
CA ALA A 29 -4.31 -9.44 6.73
C ALA A 29 -4.32 -8.16 7.54
N GLU A 30 -3.29 -7.97 8.34
CA GLU A 30 -3.11 -6.72 9.07
C GLU A 30 -1.83 -6.08 8.59
N ILE A 31 -1.94 -4.83 8.20
CA ILE A 31 -0.79 -4.06 7.73
C ILE A 31 -0.75 -2.73 8.45
N GLY A 32 0.44 -2.17 8.50
CA GLY A 32 0.63 -0.82 8.98
C GLY A 32 1.08 0.06 7.84
N LEU A 33 0.48 1.22 7.71
CA LEU A 33 0.85 2.18 6.70
C LEU A 33 1.46 3.41 7.35
N ALA A 34 2.54 3.89 6.75
CA ALA A 34 3.13 5.17 7.12
C ALA A 34 2.75 6.17 6.04
N VAL A 35 1.98 7.16 6.42
CA VAL A 35 1.50 8.19 5.50
C VAL A 35 2.21 9.49 5.85
N ASN A 36 3.01 9.98 4.91
CA ASN A 36 3.80 11.18 5.11
C ASN A 36 3.04 12.41 4.65
N ARG A 37 3.20 13.46 5.41
CA ARG A 37 2.64 14.74 5.03
C ARG A 37 3.73 15.78 5.16
N VAL A 38 3.92 16.57 4.11
CA VAL A 38 4.88 17.66 4.13
C VAL A 38 4.11 18.96 4.08
N TYR A 39 4.46 19.89 4.95
CA TYR A 39 3.77 21.17 4.98
C TYR A 39 4.78 22.26 5.34
N SER A 40 4.40 23.50 5.06
CA SER A 40 5.22 24.66 5.37
C SER A 40 4.62 25.40 6.53
N THR A 41 5.49 25.85 7.44
CA THR A 41 5.05 26.69 8.54
C THR A 41 4.97 28.14 8.08
N ASP A 42 4.43 28.97 8.94
CA ASP A 42 4.32 30.40 8.64
C ASP A 42 5.68 31.03 8.42
N GLY A 43 6.72 30.51 9.03
CA GLY A 43 8.06 31.01 8.83
C GLY A 43 8.76 30.50 7.57
N GLY A 44 8.06 29.73 6.74
CA GLY A 44 8.63 29.22 5.51
C GLY A 44 9.41 27.94 5.67
N GLU A 45 9.46 27.37 6.86
CA GLU A 45 10.14 26.11 7.09
C GLU A 45 9.29 24.95 6.59
N LYS A 46 9.95 23.97 6.03
CA LYS A 46 9.27 22.74 5.66
C LYS A 46 9.30 21.77 6.80
N ARG A 47 8.16 21.19 7.09
CA ARG A 47 8.03 20.20 8.13
C ARG A 47 7.41 18.95 7.56
N GLU A 48 7.78 17.85 8.16
CA GLU A 48 7.27 16.55 7.72
C GLU A 48 6.70 15.84 8.93
N GLU A 49 5.54 15.24 8.75
CA GLU A 49 4.99 14.40 9.80
C GLU A 49 4.54 13.09 9.18
N VAL A 50 4.57 12.05 9.99
CA VAL A 50 4.21 10.71 9.57
C VAL A 50 3.05 10.25 10.44
N THR A 51 2.01 9.78 9.80
CA THR A 51 0.87 9.18 10.49
C THR A 51 0.91 7.68 10.25
N PHE A 52 0.86 6.92 11.32
CA PHE A 52 0.84 5.47 11.23
C PHE A 52 -0.58 4.98 11.39
N VAL A 53 -1.02 4.17 10.44
CA VAL A 53 -2.41 3.71 10.42
C VAL A 53 -2.40 2.19 10.29
N ASP A 54 -3.17 1.54 11.15
CA ASP A 54 -3.38 0.10 11.06
C ASP A 54 -4.56 -0.16 10.14
N VAL A 55 -4.37 -1.06 9.20
CA VAL A 55 -5.40 -1.42 8.23
C VAL A 55 -5.61 -2.92 8.28
N THR A 56 -6.86 -3.33 8.33
CA THR A 56 -7.23 -4.74 8.29
C THR A 56 -7.87 -5.03 6.94
N LEU A 57 -7.41 -6.09 6.31
CA LEU A 57 -7.90 -6.50 5.00
C LEU A 57 -8.51 -7.90 5.13
N TRP A 58 -9.57 -8.14 4.36
CA TRP A 58 -10.31 -9.39 4.44
C TRP A 58 -10.40 -10.06 3.09
N GLY A 59 -10.41 -11.38 3.10
CA GLY A 59 -10.71 -12.17 1.93
C GLY A 59 -9.67 -12.02 0.84
N ARG A 60 -10.12 -11.82 -0.36
CA ARG A 60 -9.23 -11.75 -1.52
C ARG A 60 -8.24 -10.59 -1.40
N VAL A 61 -8.67 -9.47 -0.86
CA VAL A 61 -7.79 -8.32 -0.67
C VAL A 61 -6.66 -8.67 0.28
N ALA A 62 -6.98 -9.45 1.34
CA ALA A 62 -5.95 -9.90 2.28
C ALA A 62 -4.95 -10.81 1.60
N GLU A 63 -5.42 -11.72 0.76
CA GLU A 63 -4.54 -12.63 0.05
C GLU A 63 -3.60 -11.88 -0.88
N ILE A 64 -4.12 -10.89 -1.59
CA ILE A 64 -3.31 -10.08 -2.48
C ILE A 64 -2.24 -9.34 -1.69
N ALA A 65 -2.61 -8.78 -0.56
CA ALA A 65 -1.64 -8.08 0.28
C ALA A 65 -0.52 -8.99 0.72
N GLY A 66 -0.88 -10.19 1.18
CA GLY A 66 0.14 -11.14 1.64
C GLY A 66 1.06 -11.60 0.54
N GLU A 67 0.55 -11.64 -0.68
CA GLU A 67 1.32 -12.15 -1.80
C GLU A 67 2.26 -11.09 -2.39
N TYR A 68 1.83 -9.84 -2.44
CA TYR A 68 2.55 -8.82 -3.18
C TYR A 68 3.13 -7.70 -2.34
N LEU A 69 2.67 -7.51 -1.11
CA LEU A 69 3.15 -6.40 -0.30
C LEU A 69 4.22 -6.84 0.68
N LYS A 70 5.16 -5.94 0.93
CA LYS A 70 6.22 -6.15 1.90
C LYS A 70 6.53 -4.83 2.57
N LYS A 71 7.27 -4.92 3.67
CA LYS A 71 7.74 -3.73 4.36
C LYS A 71 8.39 -2.77 3.37
N GLY A 72 8.01 -1.51 3.43
CA GLY A 72 8.57 -0.47 2.60
C GLY A 72 7.88 -0.27 1.26
N ARG A 73 7.00 -1.17 0.88
CA ARG A 73 6.29 -1.04 -0.37
C ARG A 73 5.14 -0.07 -0.28
N PRO A 74 4.89 0.71 -1.34
CA PRO A 74 3.74 1.60 -1.35
C PRO A 74 2.45 0.84 -1.66
N ALA A 75 1.36 1.30 -1.07
CA ALA A 75 0.05 0.72 -1.30
C ALA A 75 -1.00 1.82 -1.25
N PHE A 76 -2.01 1.67 -2.06
CA PHE A 76 -3.16 2.57 -2.08
C PHE A 76 -4.36 1.77 -1.58
N ILE A 77 -5.00 2.26 -0.52
CA ILE A 77 -6.09 1.55 0.12
C ILE A 77 -7.31 2.43 0.21
N ASP A 78 -8.44 1.85 -0.12
CA ASP A 78 -9.74 2.49 -0.08
C ASP A 78 -10.60 1.65 0.84
N GLY A 79 -11.16 2.26 1.86
CA GLY A 79 -11.95 1.51 2.82
C GLY A 79 -12.77 2.40 3.70
N ARG A 80 -12.94 1.99 4.94
CA ARG A 80 -13.77 2.70 5.89
C ARG A 80 -13.17 2.62 7.28
N LEU A 81 -13.61 3.53 8.12
CA LEU A 81 -13.24 3.48 9.53
C LEU A 81 -14.11 2.47 10.24
N GLN A 82 -13.53 1.81 11.21
CA GLN A 82 -14.29 0.91 12.06
C GLN A 82 -13.79 1.07 13.49
N LEU A 83 -14.74 1.19 14.39
CA LEU A 83 -14.42 1.27 15.81
C LEU A 83 -14.66 -0.09 16.43
N ASP A 84 -13.61 -0.67 16.97
CA ASP A 84 -13.70 -1.91 17.71
C ASP A 84 -13.80 -1.58 19.18
N ALA A 85 -14.66 -2.32 19.88
CA ALA A 85 -14.84 -2.14 21.31
C ALA A 85 -14.84 -3.50 21.97
N TRP A 86 -14.11 -3.59 23.08
CA TRP A 86 -14.06 -4.85 23.83
C TRP A 86 -13.83 -4.53 25.29
N ASP A 87 -14.09 -5.50 26.14
CA ASP A 87 -13.85 -5.37 27.54
C ASP A 87 -12.48 -5.91 27.88
N ASP A 88 -11.70 -5.09 28.56
CA ASP A 88 -10.36 -5.51 28.99
C ASP A 88 -10.50 -6.38 30.22
N LYS A 89 -10.10 -7.63 30.10
CA LYS A 89 -10.26 -8.59 31.18
C LYS A 89 -9.38 -8.26 32.38
N GLN A 90 -8.27 -7.59 32.14
CA GLN A 90 -7.36 -7.29 33.24
C GLN A 90 -7.81 -6.11 34.07
N SER A 91 -8.31 -5.07 33.41
CA SER A 91 -8.70 -3.86 34.13
C SER A 91 -10.20 -3.76 34.31
N GLY A 92 -10.95 -4.57 33.60
CA GLY A 92 -12.41 -4.49 33.64
C GLY A 92 -12.98 -3.30 32.92
N GLN A 93 -12.16 -2.54 32.25
CA GLN A 93 -12.58 -1.33 31.54
C GLN A 93 -12.88 -1.64 30.09
N LYS A 94 -13.79 -0.82 29.55
CA LYS A 94 -14.10 -0.92 28.15
C LYS A 94 -13.02 -0.24 27.34
N ARG A 95 -12.54 -0.93 26.33
CA ARG A 95 -11.50 -0.40 25.45
C ARG A 95 -12.02 -0.28 24.04
N THR A 96 -11.54 0.74 23.35
CA THR A 96 -11.92 0.96 21.96
C THR A 96 -10.68 1.21 21.14
N LYS A 97 -10.76 0.89 19.86
CA LYS A 97 -9.69 1.16 18.93
C LYS A 97 -10.31 1.50 17.58
N LEU A 98 -9.88 2.63 17.03
CA LEU A 98 -10.32 3.03 15.70
C LEU A 98 -9.32 2.52 14.69
N LYS A 99 -9.80 1.82 13.68
CA LYS A 99 -8.93 1.27 12.65
C LYS A 99 -9.59 1.44 11.29
N VAL A 100 -8.84 1.10 10.25
CA VAL A 100 -9.33 1.16 8.89
C VAL A 100 -9.52 -0.26 8.39
N VAL A 101 -10.68 -0.51 7.80
CA VAL A 101 -10.92 -1.77 7.10
C VAL A 101 -10.79 -1.47 5.62
N GLY A 102 -9.79 -2.10 4.98
CA GLY A 102 -9.56 -1.87 3.57
C GLY A 102 -10.49 -2.70 2.72
N GLU A 103 -11.18 -2.06 1.83
CA GLU A 103 -12.10 -2.73 0.93
C GLU A 103 -11.52 -2.94 -0.45
N SER A 104 -10.56 -2.11 -0.81
CA SER A 104 -9.92 -2.17 -2.10
C SER A 104 -8.45 -1.84 -1.94
N LEU A 105 -7.61 -2.54 -2.68
CA LEU A 105 -6.17 -2.37 -2.60
C LEU A 105 -5.61 -2.24 -3.99
N GLN A 106 -4.75 -1.24 -4.19
CA GLN A 106 -4.04 -1.08 -5.43
C GLN A 106 -2.55 -1.07 -5.17
N LEU A 107 -1.84 -1.81 -5.96
CA LEU A 107 -0.39 -1.87 -5.87
C LEU A 107 0.20 -0.70 -6.64
N ILE A 108 1.10 0.01 -5.98
CA ILE A 108 1.70 1.20 -6.56
C ILE A 108 3.17 0.91 -6.83
N GLY A 109 3.75 1.65 -7.73
CA GLY A 109 5.16 1.48 -8.02
C GLY A 109 5.44 0.33 -8.92
N GLY A 110 4.43 -0.24 -9.43
CA GLY A 110 4.51 -1.30 -10.37
C GLY A 110 5.14 -2.53 -9.85
N LYS A 111 5.99 -3.08 -10.61
CA LYS A 111 6.49 -4.32 -10.39
C LYS A 111 7.38 -4.51 -9.34
N PRO A 112 7.21 -5.41 -8.82
CA PRO A 112 8.12 -5.80 -7.81
C PRO A 112 9.41 -6.30 -8.39
N GLU A 113 9.31 -6.37 -8.74
CA GLU A 113 10.05 -6.78 -9.01
C GLU A 113 10.88 -6.86 -9.20
N PRO A 114 11.20 -7.22 -9.21
CA PRO A 114 11.96 -7.14 -9.40
C PRO A 114 12.69 -7.13 -9.79
N GLN A 115 12.58 -7.32 -9.85
CA GLN A 115 13.08 -7.28 -10.20
C GLN A 115 13.75 -7.04 -10.71
N ARG A 116 13.92 -7.16 -10.86
CA ARG A 116 14.45 -6.92 -11.36
C ARG A 116 15.18 -6.78 -11.85
N GLU A 117 15.37 -7.06 -11.97
CA GLU A 117 15.98 -6.87 -12.47
C GLU A 117 16.43 -6.75 -13.24
N GLU A 118 16.37 -7.08 -13.56
CA GLU A 118 16.65 -7.01 -14.35
C GLU A 118 17.09 -6.69 -15.11
N PRO A 119 17.24 -6.89 -15.40
CA PRO A 119 17.73 -6.54 -16.14
C PRO A 119 17.98 -6.20 -17.08
N ARG A 120 17.85 -6.35 -17.37
CA ARG A 120 17.91 -6.04 -18.18
C ARG A 120 18.17 -5.84 -19.12
N ARG A 121 18.06 -5.89 -19.57
CA ARG A 121 18.10 -5.67 -20.47
C ARG A 121 18.43 -5.15 -21.30
N PRO A 122 18.70 -5.15 -21.64
CA PRO A 122 18.97 -4.47 -22.41
C PRO A 122 18.80 -4.08 -23.51
N ALA A 123 18.53 -4.34 -23.78
CA ALA A 123 18.36 -4.01 -24.67
C ALA A 123 18.44 -3.69 -25.65
N PRO A 124 18.34 -3.73 -25.99
CA PRO A 124 18.47 -3.35 -26.94
C PRO A 124 18.65 -2.84 -27.85
N PRO A 125 18.72 -2.96 -28.07
CA PRO A 125 18.93 -2.44 -28.85
C PRO A 125 18.97 -2.03 -29.79
N PRO A 126 18.99 -2.19 -29.98
CA PRO A 126 19.06 -1.81 -30.77
C PRO A 126 19.07 -1.33 -31.73
N ARG A 127 18.82 -1.53 -31.96
CA ARG A 127 18.81 -1.14 -32.77
C ARG A 127 18.93 -0.50 -33.54
N ARG A 128 19.05 -0.53 -33.88
CA ARG A 128 19.23 0.02 -34.58
C ARG A 128 19.21 0.44 -35.37
N SER A 129 19.16 0.28 -35.60
CA SER A 129 19.18 0.66 -36.37
C SER A 129 19.30 1.09 -37.13
N GLU A 130 19.23 0.89 -37.23
CA GLU A 130 19.38 1.27 -38.02
C GLU A 130 19.45 1.63 -38.82
N PRO A 131 19.48 1.57 -39.16
CA PRO A 131 19.61 1.98 -40.00
C PRO A 131 19.63 2.46 -40.70
N GLU A 132 19.46 2.27 -40.79
CA GLU A 132 19.48 2.67 -41.49
C GLU A 132 19.49 3.18 -42.19
N PRO A 133 19.51 3.07 -42.46
CA PRO A 133 19.58 3.56 -43.25
C PRO A 133 19.58 4.25 -43.78
N ASP A 134 19.43 4.01 -43.94
CA ASP A 134 19.49 4.60 -44.59
C ASP A 134 19.48 5.14 -45.06
N ASP A 135 19.45 4.91 -45.07
CA ASP A 135 19.52 5.40 -45.62
C ASP A 135 19.50 5.85 -46.21
N GLU A 136 19.42 5.67 -46.27
CA GLU A 136 19.42 6.07 -46.93
C GLU A 136 19.20 6.68 -47.59
N VAL A 137 19.07 6.69 -47.93
CA VAL A 137 18.80 7.24 -48.57
C VAL A 137 18.82 7.95 -49.19
N PRO A 138 18.73 7.96 -49.53
CA PRO A 138 18.80 8.66 -50.15
C PRO A 138 18.67 9.30 -50.79
N PHE A 139 18.45 9.25 -51.04
CA PHE A 139 18.34 9.78 -51.61
C PHE A 139 18.38 10.30 -52.13
#